data_1d26b527d2e7fb149fd4d86c79faa281
#
_entry.id   1d26b527d2e7fb149fd4d86c79faa281
#
_cell.length_a   1.000
_cell.length_b   1.000
_cell.length_c   1.000
_cell.angle_alpha   90.00
_cell.angle_beta   90.00
_cell.angle_gamma   90.00
#
_symmetry.space_group_name_H-M   'P 1'
#
loop_
_entity.id
_entity.type
_entity.pdbx_description
1 polymer ?
#
loop_
_entity_poly.entity_id
_entity_poly.type
_entity_poly.pdbx_seq_one_letter_code
_entity_poly.pdbx_strand_id
1 'polypeptide(L)'
;EIPHLGQYAGRYDPTVIPVDNTTQAEAEAKAASAVVERRKGDHGYYTSADYRALYLSGELTPTAVVETLLPLIRRDIQPSGKHSVAFLESQVELIRAAAEESTERYKKGESLGPLDGVPVAVKDEVHLTGYKRTLGSKLDFKHGTDATSWCVKQWLDAGAIIIGKTSMH
;
A
#
# COMPACT_ATOMS: atom_id res chain seq x y z
N GLU A 1 34.09 23.14 -6.66
CA GLU A 1 33.45 23.28 -5.32
C GLU A 1 32.13 23.98 -5.48
N ILE A 2 31.06 23.38 -4.95
CA ILE A 2 29.73 24.00 -4.94
C ILE A 2 29.66 24.88 -3.68
N PRO A 3 29.62 26.22 -3.81
CA PRO A 3 29.87 27.15 -2.71
C PRO A 3 28.88 27.07 -1.54
N HIS A 4 27.79 26.36 -1.68
CA HIS A 4 26.72 26.32 -0.68
C HIS A 4 26.65 25.04 0.15
N LEU A 5 27.50 24.05 -0.10
CA LEU A 5 27.48 22.79 0.66
C LEU A 5 28.02 22.92 2.07
N GLY A 6 28.85 23.94 2.34
CA GLY A 6 29.40 24.17 3.68
C GLY A 6 28.35 24.49 4.77
N GLN A 7 27.23 25.09 4.39
CA GLN A 7 26.14 25.36 5.35
C GLN A 7 25.34 24.10 5.74
N TYR A 8 25.57 22.99 5.05
CA TYR A 8 24.96 21.68 5.35
C TYR A 8 25.96 20.71 6.00
N ALA A 9 27.21 21.14 6.24
CA ALA A 9 28.19 20.37 6.97
C ALA A 9 27.67 20.08 8.39
N GLY A 10 27.32 18.84 8.68
CA GLY A 10 26.66 18.39 9.92
C GLY A 10 25.23 17.90 9.73
N ARG A 11 24.64 18.03 8.52
CA ARG A 11 23.35 17.41 8.17
C ARG A 11 23.50 16.12 7.34
N TYR A 12 24.72 15.67 7.17
CA TYR A 12 25.04 14.42 6.48
C TYR A 12 25.14 13.21 7.40
N ASP A 13 24.59 13.32 8.61
CA ASP A 13 24.30 12.09 9.33
C ASP A 13 23.31 11.30 8.46
N PRO A 14 23.72 10.14 7.93
CA PRO A 14 22.74 9.28 7.34
C PRO A 14 21.69 9.06 8.40
N THR A 15 20.46 9.43 8.13
CA THR A 15 19.30 9.06 8.94
C THR A 15 19.10 7.54 8.85
N VAL A 16 20.14 6.79 9.15
CA VAL A 16 20.02 5.39 9.50
C VAL A 16 19.51 5.43 10.93
N ILE A 17 18.20 5.44 11.08
CA ILE A 17 17.58 5.09 12.35
C ILE A 17 18.03 3.67 12.60
N PRO A 18 18.85 3.39 13.66
CA PRO A 18 19.20 2.03 13.99
C PRO A 18 17.90 1.26 14.14
N VAL A 19 17.74 0.18 13.37
CA VAL A 19 16.64 -0.75 13.62
C VAL A 19 16.93 -1.30 15.00
N ASP A 20 16.15 -0.89 16.00
CA ASP A 20 16.23 -1.46 17.33
C ASP A 20 16.20 -2.98 17.21
N ASN A 21 17.06 -3.68 17.93
CA ASN A 21 17.06 -5.13 18.03
C ASN A 21 15.82 -5.68 18.78
N THR A 22 14.68 -4.98 18.64
CA THR A 22 13.40 -5.45 19.16
C THR A 22 12.97 -6.69 18.40
N THR A 23 12.58 -7.70 19.12
CA THR A 23 11.99 -8.89 18.51
C THR A 23 10.73 -8.51 17.73
N GLN A 24 10.40 -9.28 16.72
CA GLN A 24 9.19 -9.02 15.92
C GLN A 24 7.93 -8.92 16.81
N ALA A 25 7.85 -9.74 17.86
CA ALA A 25 6.75 -9.71 18.83
C ALA A 25 6.68 -8.40 19.63
N GLU A 26 7.83 -7.86 20.06
CA GLU A 26 7.89 -6.57 20.76
C GLU A 26 7.57 -5.39 19.83
N ALA A 27 8.03 -5.45 18.58
CA ALA A 27 7.69 -4.46 17.56
C ALA A 27 6.18 -4.47 17.27
N GLU A 28 5.56 -5.65 17.19
CA GLU A 28 4.13 -5.83 16.98
C GLU A 28 3.32 -5.35 18.18
N ALA A 29 3.74 -5.65 19.41
CA ALA A 29 3.09 -5.17 20.63
C ALA A 29 3.17 -3.63 20.74
N LYS A 30 4.33 -3.05 20.42
CA LYS A 30 4.54 -1.59 20.39
C LYS A 30 3.70 -0.92 19.31
N ALA A 31 3.60 -1.53 18.12
CA ALA A 31 2.72 -1.05 17.05
C ALA A 31 1.24 -1.10 17.44
N ALA A 32 0.79 -2.20 18.05
CA ALA A 32 -0.59 -2.34 18.53
C ALA A 32 -0.94 -1.30 19.61
N SER A 33 -0.05 -1.06 20.57
CA SER A 33 -0.26 -0.03 21.60
C SER A 33 -0.29 1.39 21.03
N ALA A 34 0.58 1.70 20.07
CA ALA A 34 0.61 2.98 19.37
C ALA A 34 -0.66 3.23 18.54
N VAL A 35 -1.26 2.18 17.97
CA VAL A 35 -2.55 2.26 17.25
C VAL A 35 -3.69 2.64 18.20
N VAL A 36 -3.74 2.05 19.39
CA VAL A 36 -4.76 2.37 20.40
C VAL A 36 -4.67 3.82 20.87
N GLU A 37 -3.45 4.36 21.04
CA GLU A 37 -3.26 5.78 21.37
C GLU A 37 -3.62 6.72 20.22
N ARG A 38 -3.31 6.34 18.96
CA ARG A 38 -3.63 7.15 17.77
C ARG A 38 -5.13 7.19 17.45
N ARG A 39 -5.91 6.19 17.81
CA ARG A 39 -7.38 6.24 17.69
C ARG A 39 -8.01 7.40 18.48
N LYS A 40 -7.29 7.98 19.44
CA LYS A 40 -7.67 9.19 20.18
C LYS A 40 -7.22 10.51 19.54
N GLY A 41 -6.43 10.49 18.46
CA GLY A 41 -5.83 11.67 17.81
C GLY A 41 -6.07 11.67 16.30
N ASP A 42 -6.99 12.36 15.87
CA ASP A 42 -7.29 13.31 14.80
C ASP A 42 -6.45 13.27 13.48
N HIS A 43 -6.12 12.12 12.91
CA HIS A 43 -5.46 12.10 11.60
C HIS A 43 -6.37 11.78 10.40
N GLY A 44 -7.63 11.43 10.61
CA GLY A 44 -8.62 11.24 9.55
C GLY A 44 -8.34 10.12 8.52
N TYR A 45 -7.29 9.33 8.72
CA TYR A 45 -6.92 8.20 7.85
C TYR A 45 -6.30 7.04 8.65
N TYR A 46 -6.46 5.83 8.13
CA TYR A 46 -5.86 4.62 8.69
C TYR A 46 -4.43 4.42 8.22
N THR A 47 -3.55 4.00 9.12
CA THR A 47 -2.22 3.48 8.80
C THR A 47 -2.28 1.98 8.53
N SER A 48 -1.19 1.37 8.02
CA SER A 48 -1.10 -0.09 7.87
C SER A 48 -1.29 -0.83 9.21
N ALA A 49 -0.78 -0.26 10.30
CA ALA A 49 -0.95 -0.79 11.63
C ALA A 49 -2.42 -0.74 12.10
N ASP A 50 -3.15 0.33 11.75
CA ASP A 50 -4.57 0.46 12.05
C ASP A 50 -5.39 -0.60 11.30
N TYR A 51 -5.14 -0.78 10.00
CA TYR A 51 -5.78 -1.85 9.22
C TYR A 51 -5.54 -3.21 9.85
N ARG A 52 -4.28 -3.53 10.16
CA ARG A 52 -3.93 -4.81 10.78
C ARG A 52 -4.65 -5.03 12.10
N ALA A 53 -4.68 -4.03 12.98
CA ALA A 53 -5.37 -4.13 14.28
C ALA A 53 -6.87 -4.38 14.10
N LEU A 54 -7.52 -3.69 13.16
CA LEU A 54 -8.93 -3.85 12.83
C LEU A 54 -9.24 -5.23 12.22
N TYR A 55 -8.34 -5.76 11.41
CA TYR A 55 -8.47 -7.10 10.84
C TYR A 55 -8.30 -8.20 11.88
N LEU A 56 -7.33 -8.04 12.79
CA LEU A 56 -7.10 -8.99 13.89
C LEU A 56 -8.27 -9.00 14.92
N SER A 57 -8.86 -7.84 15.18
CA SER A 57 -10.04 -7.75 16.06
C SER A 57 -11.33 -8.25 15.40
N GLY A 58 -11.35 -8.40 14.08
CA GLY A 58 -12.54 -8.73 13.30
C GLY A 58 -13.55 -7.58 13.14
N GLU A 59 -13.21 -6.36 13.58
CA GLU A 59 -14.06 -5.17 13.38
C GLU A 59 -14.14 -4.78 11.89
N LEU A 60 -13.11 -5.13 11.12
CA LEU A 60 -13.02 -4.85 9.69
C LEU A 60 -12.48 -6.08 8.96
N THR A 61 -12.71 -6.18 7.66
CA THR A 61 -12.12 -7.21 6.83
C THR A 61 -11.47 -6.58 5.60
N PRO A 62 -10.41 -7.19 5.03
CA PRO A 62 -9.83 -6.75 3.76
C PRO A 62 -10.86 -6.62 2.65
N THR A 63 -11.80 -7.56 2.53
CA THR A 63 -12.89 -7.50 1.56
C THR A 63 -13.77 -6.27 1.76
N ALA A 64 -14.18 -5.95 3.00
CA ALA A 64 -15.01 -4.78 3.28
C ALA A 64 -14.29 -3.46 2.93
N VAL A 65 -12.98 -3.38 3.19
CA VAL A 65 -12.15 -2.23 2.81
C VAL A 65 -12.13 -2.06 1.29
N VAL A 66 -11.85 -3.12 0.55
CA VAL A 66 -11.79 -3.08 -0.91
C VAL A 66 -13.15 -2.69 -1.52
N GLU A 67 -14.25 -3.25 -1.07
CA GLU A 67 -15.59 -2.90 -1.55
C GLU A 67 -15.95 -1.43 -1.26
N THR A 68 -15.41 -0.85 -0.19
CA THR A 68 -15.57 0.57 0.12
C THR A 68 -14.69 1.45 -0.77
N LEU A 69 -13.47 1.02 -1.09
CA LEU A 69 -12.51 1.79 -1.88
C LEU A 69 -12.81 1.77 -3.39
N LEU A 70 -13.20 0.63 -3.94
CA LEU A 70 -13.42 0.46 -5.38
C LEU A 70 -14.36 1.52 -5.99
N PRO A 71 -15.54 1.83 -5.42
CA PRO A 71 -16.41 2.89 -5.95
C PRO A 71 -15.77 4.28 -5.96
N LEU A 72 -14.79 4.53 -5.08
CA LEU A 72 -14.12 5.83 -4.96
C LEU A 72 -13.01 6.04 -5.99
N ILE A 73 -12.38 4.97 -6.48
CA ILE A 73 -11.16 5.02 -7.30
C ILE A 73 -11.40 4.65 -8.76
N ARG A 74 -12.49 3.96 -9.10
CA ARG A 74 -12.77 3.47 -10.45
C ARG A 74 -13.13 4.58 -11.42
N ARG A 75 -12.52 4.54 -12.61
CA ARG A 75 -12.85 5.41 -13.76
C ARG A 75 -13.92 4.82 -14.70
N ASP A 76 -14.08 3.52 -14.67
CA ASP A 76 -14.90 2.73 -15.59
C ASP A 76 -16.37 2.62 -15.17
N ILE A 77 -16.78 3.32 -14.12
CA ILE A 77 -18.16 3.41 -13.63
C ILE A 77 -18.79 4.79 -13.91
N GLN A 78 -20.11 4.88 -13.86
CA GLN A 78 -20.86 6.13 -14.04
C GLN A 78 -21.80 6.37 -12.83
N PRO A 79 -21.65 7.51 -12.14
CA PRO A 79 -20.53 8.48 -12.27
C PRO A 79 -19.19 7.87 -11.83
N SER A 80 -18.10 8.37 -12.40
CA SER A 80 -16.76 7.92 -12.00
C SER A 80 -16.48 8.23 -10.54
N GLY A 81 -15.66 7.40 -9.90
CA GLY A 81 -15.33 7.52 -8.48
C GLY A 81 -14.76 8.89 -8.12
N LYS A 82 -15.06 9.37 -6.92
CA LYS A 82 -14.63 10.69 -6.41
C LYS A 82 -13.11 10.93 -6.53
N HIS A 83 -12.32 9.89 -6.38
CA HIS A 83 -10.85 9.94 -6.44
C HIS A 83 -10.27 9.30 -7.71
N SER A 84 -11.11 8.95 -8.67
CA SER A 84 -10.73 8.26 -9.90
C SER A 84 -9.71 9.02 -10.74
N VAL A 85 -9.63 10.34 -10.62
CA VAL A 85 -8.64 11.16 -11.34
C VAL A 85 -7.19 10.75 -11.02
N ALA A 86 -6.94 10.27 -9.80
CA ALA A 86 -5.62 9.82 -9.37
C ALA A 86 -5.26 8.43 -9.89
N PHE A 87 -6.22 7.64 -10.36
CA PHE A 87 -6.02 6.27 -10.82
C PHE A 87 -6.10 6.17 -12.34
N LEU A 88 -5.19 5.42 -12.94
CA LEU A 88 -5.23 5.08 -14.37
C LEU A 88 -6.07 3.84 -14.61
N GLU A 89 -5.87 2.81 -13.78
CA GLU A 89 -6.48 1.50 -13.93
C GLU A 89 -6.58 0.81 -12.57
N SER A 90 -7.70 0.08 -12.36
CA SER A 90 -7.92 -0.80 -11.22
C SER A 90 -8.54 -2.10 -11.72
N GLN A 91 -7.85 -3.22 -11.55
CA GLN A 91 -8.34 -4.55 -11.99
C GLN A 91 -9.21 -5.19 -10.92
N VAL A 92 -10.50 -4.90 -10.97
CA VAL A 92 -11.47 -5.20 -9.92
C VAL A 92 -11.46 -6.65 -9.47
N GLU A 93 -11.44 -7.59 -10.42
CA GLU A 93 -11.49 -9.02 -10.10
C GLU A 93 -10.22 -9.50 -9.35
N LEU A 94 -9.04 -9.02 -9.76
CA LEU A 94 -7.79 -9.34 -9.05
C LEU A 94 -7.76 -8.74 -7.65
N ILE A 95 -8.26 -7.50 -7.51
CA ILE A 95 -8.33 -6.80 -6.23
C ILE A 95 -9.26 -7.54 -5.26
N ARG A 96 -10.44 -7.95 -5.73
CA ARG A 96 -11.40 -8.73 -4.94
C ARG A 96 -10.85 -10.08 -4.52
N ALA A 97 -10.27 -10.83 -5.46
CA ALA A 97 -9.66 -12.13 -5.16
C ALA A 97 -8.58 -12.02 -4.08
N ALA A 98 -7.66 -11.04 -4.20
CA ALA A 98 -6.64 -10.80 -3.19
C ALA A 98 -7.23 -10.41 -1.82
N ALA A 99 -8.31 -9.64 -1.81
CA ALA A 99 -9.00 -9.26 -0.58
C ALA A 99 -9.70 -10.43 0.09
N GLU A 100 -10.33 -11.30 -0.69
CA GLU A 100 -10.97 -12.52 -0.20
C GLU A 100 -9.94 -13.48 0.40
N GLU A 101 -8.84 -13.73 -0.30
CA GLU A 101 -7.74 -14.57 0.19
C GLU A 101 -7.17 -14.04 1.51
N SER A 102 -6.94 -12.72 1.62
CA SER A 102 -6.46 -12.11 2.85
C SER A 102 -7.51 -12.23 3.97
N THR A 103 -8.79 -12.01 3.67
CA THR A 103 -9.89 -12.18 4.64
C THR A 103 -9.92 -13.61 5.18
N GLU A 104 -9.74 -14.61 4.33
CA GLU A 104 -9.70 -16.01 4.76
C GLU A 104 -8.47 -16.32 5.61
N ARG A 105 -7.29 -15.72 5.30
CA ARG A 105 -6.11 -15.85 6.16
C ARG A 105 -6.36 -15.29 7.56
N TYR A 106 -6.97 -14.11 7.67
CA TYR A 106 -7.30 -13.53 8.99
C TYR A 106 -8.29 -14.38 9.77
N LYS A 107 -9.32 -14.94 9.13
CA LYS A 107 -10.27 -15.88 9.78
C LYS A 107 -9.59 -17.13 10.33
N LYS A 108 -8.54 -17.61 9.65
CA LYS A 108 -7.79 -18.80 10.08
C LYS A 108 -6.66 -18.48 11.06
N GLY A 109 -6.36 -17.22 11.32
CA GLY A 109 -5.21 -16.81 12.13
C GLY A 109 -3.86 -16.96 11.40
N GLU A 110 -3.87 -17.03 10.06
CA GLU A 110 -2.72 -17.28 9.19
C GLU A 110 -2.27 -16.01 8.46
N SER A 111 -2.40 -14.84 9.09
CA SER A 111 -1.97 -13.56 8.48
C SER A 111 -0.48 -13.60 8.10
N LEU A 112 -0.16 -13.06 6.91
CA LEU A 112 1.21 -12.97 6.39
C LEU A 112 2.05 -11.88 7.06
N GLY A 113 1.45 -11.08 7.94
CA GLY A 113 2.16 -10.03 8.67
C GLY A 113 1.56 -8.64 8.53
N PRO A 114 2.36 -7.57 8.75
CA PRO A 114 1.85 -6.21 8.92
C PRO A 114 1.26 -5.57 7.65
N LEU A 115 1.52 -6.11 6.48
CA LEU A 115 0.99 -5.61 5.20
C LEU A 115 -0.15 -6.47 4.64
N ASP A 116 -0.48 -7.60 5.27
CA ASP A 116 -1.54 -8.47 4.77
C ASP A 116 -2.90 -7.75 4.77
N GLY A 117 -3.55 -7.72 3.61
CA GLY A 117 -4.83 -7.04 3.42
C GLY A 117 -4.76 -5.50 3.32
N VAL A 118 -3.58 -4.90 3.44
CA VAL A 118 -3.42 -3.44 3.36
C VAL A 118 -3.53 -2.98 1.90
N PRO A 119 -4.45 -2.03 1.59
CA PRO A 119 -4.57 -1.51 0.23
C PRO A 119 -3.38 -0.60 -0.12
N VAL A 120 -2.76 -0.85 -1.26
CA VAL A 120 -1.60 -0.11 -1.78
C VAL A 120 -1.83 0.30 -3.22
N ALA A 121 -1.54 1.54 -3.57
CA ALA A 121 -1.52 2.01 -4.95
C ALA A 121 -0.09 2.05 -5.49
N VAL A 122 0.10 1.71 -6.76
CA VAL A 122 1.40 1.68 -7.43
C VAL A 122 1.47 2.75 -8.50
N LYS A 123 2.50 3.58 -8.48
CA LYS A 123 2.66 4.65 -9.48
C LYS A 123 2.86 4.08 -10.88
N ASP A 124 2.37 4.77 -11.90
CA ASP A 124 2.41 4.34 -13.30
C ASP A 124 3.81 3.93 -13.80
N GLU A 125 4.86 4.63 -13.40
CA GLU A 125 6.23 4.34 -13.80
C GLU A 125 6.79 2.99 -13.30
N VAL A 126 6.18 2.41 -12.26
CA VAL A 126 6.63 1.16 -11.66
C VAL A 126 6.03 -0.03 -12.40
N HIS A 127 6.84 -1.02 -12.74
CA HIS A 127 6.37 -2.23 -13.41
C HIS A 127 5.48 -3.09 -12.50
N LEU A 128 4.33 -3.47 -13.04
CA LEU A 128 3.38 -4.39 -12.41
C LEU A 128 2.76 -5.25 -13.49
N THR A 129 2.95 -6.56 -13.39
CA THR A 129 2.39 -7.54 -14.33
C THR A 129 0.87 -7.39 -14.43
N GLY A 130 0.35 -7.43 -15.64
CA GLY A 130 -1.08 -7.26 -15.92
C GLY A 130 -1.55 -5.82 -16.05
N TYR A 131 -0.72 -4.83 -15.72
CA TYR A 131 -1.04 -3.41 -15.85
C TYR A 131 -0.16 -2.72 -16.89
N LYS A 132 -0.71 -1.69 -17.53
CA LYS A 132 0.04 -0.84 -18.43
C LYS A 132 1.02 0.05 -17.69
N ARG A 133 2.10 0.45 -18.37
CA ARG A 133 3.01 1.50 -17.95
C ARG A 133 3.02 2.58 -19.02
N THR A 134 2.47 3.74 -18.71
CA THR A 134 2.24 4.79 -19.72
C THR A 134 3.21 5.95 -19.62
N LEU A 135 3.89 6.14 -18.48
CA LEU A 135 4.77 7.28 -18.20
C LEU A 135 4.08 8.64 -18.48
N GLY A 136 2.78 8.70 -18.18
CA GLY A 136 1.95 9.89 -18.43
C GLY A 136 1.59 10.11 -19.91
N SER A 137 1.86 9.17 -20.82
CA SER A 137 1.52 9.25 -22.23
C SER A 137 0.33 8.35 -22.59
N LYS A 138 -0.08 8.38 -23.87
CA LYS A 138 -1.09 7.45 -24.40
C LYS A 138 -0.48 6.10 -24.84
N LEU A 139 0.83 5.98 -24.78
CA LEU A 139 1.54 4.77 -25.20
C LEU A 139 1.63 3.78 -24.04
N ASP A 140 1.71 2.49 -24.35
CA ASP A 140 2.02 1.43 -23.40
C ASP A 140 3.50 1.07 -23.57
N PHE A 141 4.33 1.48 -22.62
CA PHE A 141 5.75 1.17 -22.62
C PHE A 141 5.99 -0.22 -22.04
N LYS A 142 5.70 -1.24 -22.86
CA LYS A 142 6.10 -2.60 -22.55
C LYS A 142 7.61 -2.73 -22.78
N HIS A 143 8.37 -2.81 -21.73
CA HIS A 143 9.71 -3.37 -21.82
C HIS A 143 9.60 -4.88 -21.76
N GLY A 144 10.37 -5.58 -22.57
CA GLY A 144 10.29 -7.03 -22.86
C GLY A 144 10.40 -8.03 -21.68
N THR A 145 10.19 -7.53 -20.46
CA THR A 145 9.98 -8.32 -19.26
C THR A 145 8.65 -7.90 -18.65
N ASP A 146 7.64 -8.75 -18.75
CA ASP A 146 6.37 -8.65 -18.01
C ASP A 146 6.58 -8.87 -16.50
N ALA A 147 7.70 -8.40 -15.97
CA ALA A 147 8.10 -8.66 -14.59
C ALA A 147 7.62 -7.52 -13.68
N THR A 148 6.90 -7.88 -12.63
CA THR A 148 6.62 -6.97 -11.51
C THR A 148 7.92 -6.50 -10.86
N SER A 149 8.06 -5.21 -10.62
CA SER A 149 9.19 -4.62 -9.91
C SER A 149 9.40 -5.30 -8.56
N TRP A 150 10.66 -5.52 -8.21
CA TRP A 150 11.03 -6.28 -7.01
C TRP A 150 10.35 -5.77 -5.73
N CYS A 151 10.31 -4.45 -5.53
CA CYS A 151 9.66 -3.84 -4.36
C CYS A 151 8.16 -4.16 -4.30
N VAL A 152 7.45 -4.11 -5.44
CA VAL A 152 6.02 -4.44 -5.52
C VAL A 152 5.81 -5.94 -5.28
N LYS A 153 6.74 -6.77 -5.79
CA LYS A 153 6.71 -8.21 -5.50
C LYS A 153 6.80 -8.50 -4.01
N GLN A 154 7.68 -7.80 -3.27
CA GLN A 154 7.78 -7.95 -1.82
C GLN A 154 6.46 -7.56 -1.10
N TRP A 155 5.77 -6.52 -1.58
CA TRP A 155 4.45 -6.15 -1.03
C TRP A 155 3.39 -7.21 -1.31
N LEU A 156 3.35 -7.75 -2.53
CA LEU A 156 2.44 -8.85 -2.88
C LEU A 156 2.72 -10.10 -2.06
N ASP A 157 3.98 -10.49 -1.92
CA ASP A 157 4.41 -11.63 -1.12
C ASP A 157 4.06 -11.45 0.38
N ALA A 158 4.01 -10.20 0.86
CA ALA A 158 3.56 -9.85 2.21
C ALA A 158 2.03 -9.70 2.34
N GLY A 159 1.27 -9.97 1.28
CA GLY A 159 -0.19 -9.96 1.27
C GLY A 159 -0.85 -8.59 1.06
N ALA A 160 -0.10 -7.55 0.66
CA ALA A 160 -0.67 -6.26 0.32
C ALA A 160 -1.58 -6.37 -0.92
N ILE A 161 -2.67 -5.62 -0.91
CA ILE A 161 -3.65 -5.59 -2.01
C ILE A 161 -3.37 -4.41 -2.92
N ILE A 162 -2.90 -4.66 -4.13
CA ILE A 162 -2.66 -3.59 -5.09
C ILE A 162 -3.98 -3.13 -5.69
N ILE A 163 -4.48 -1.96 -5.27
CA ILE A 163 -5.78 -1.41 -5.68
C ILE A 163 -5.77 -0.67 -7.02
N GLY A 164 -4.62 -0.49 -7.62
CA GLY A 164 -4.50 0.09 -8.97
C GLY A 164 -3.20 0.84 -9.21
N LYS A 165 -3.09 1.32 -10.45
CA LYS A 165 -2.00 2.19 -10.91
C LYS A 165 -2.42 3.65 -10.82
N THR A 166 -1.56 4.49 -10.24
CA THR A 166 -1.81 5.92 -10.13
C THR A 166 -1.13 6.71 -11.24
N SER A 167 -1.72 7.86 -11.57
CA SER A 167 -1.20 8.79 -12.58
C SER A 167 0.17 9.36 -12.20
N MET A 168 0.87 9.92 -13.19
CA MET A 168 2.18 10.53 -12.98
C MET A 168 2.10 11.88 -12.28
N HIS A 169 1.37 12.82 -12.84
CA HIS A 169 1.18 14.18 -12.29
C HIS A 169 -0.12 14.75 -12.85
#